data_638a674094cfa9b5029568537a9f6b8a
#
_entry.id   638a674094cfa9b5029568537a9f6b8a
#
_cell.length_a   1.000
_cell.length_b   1.000
_cell.length_c   1.000
_cell.angle_alpha   90.00
_cell.angle_beta   90.00
_cell.angle_gamma   90.00
#
_symmetry.space_group_name_H-M   'P 1'
#
loop_
_entity.id
_entity.type
_entity.pdbx_description
1 polymer ?
#
loop_
_entity_poly.entity_id
_entity_poly.type
_entity_poly.pdbx_seq_one_letter_code
_entity_poly.pdbx_strand_id
1 'polypeptide(L)'
;MSDALSPPNNTPAAPVPPTTPPVAAPGTGARIIAVTSGKGGVGKTFVSANLAAALTRRGQRVLVLDADLGLANLDVVLTLPPKTTRPGVCPGKAPLQDAIIQAPGGFSVLLAGSGMVEYSRLTPEVRNQFLNVIQAITPKYDVVLLDTGAGISDVVLFSVSLASEVLIVATPEPTSLTDAYAAIKVLAMQQKRQHVRMVINQ
;
A
#
# COMPACT_ATOMS: atom_id res chain seq x y z
N MET A 1 38.03 16.83 -48.70
CA MET A 1 36.64 16.68 -48.27
C MET A 1 36.69 16.29 -46.82
N SER A 2 36.48 17.26 -45.95
CA SER A 2 36.60 17.08 -44.49
C SER A 2 35.25 17.37 -43.89
N ASP A 3 34.52 16.32 -43.48
CA ASP A 3 33.26 16.42 -42.76
C ASP A 3 33.53 16.68 -41.28
N ALA A 4 33.27 17.91 -40.87
CA ALA A 4 33.31 18.31 -39.49
C ALA A 4 31.99 17.93 -38.80
N LEU A 5 32.01 16.90 -37.95
CA LEU A 5 30.95 16.54 -37.05
C LEU A 5 30.76 17.62 -35.97
N SER A 6 29.61 18.30 -35.98
CA SER A 6 29.23 19.22 -34.94
C SER A 6 28.93 18.45 -33.62
N PRO A 7 29.34 18.97 -32.45
CA PRO A 7 29.05 18.32 -31.17
C PRO A 7 27.56 18.38 -30.80
N PRO A 8 27.04 17.41 -30.06
CA PRO A 8 25.63 17.40 -29.63
C PRO A 8 25.37 18.54 -28.65
N ASN A 9 24.28 19.25 -28.90
CA ASN A 9 23.83 20.39 -28.12
C ASN A 9 23.26 19.89 -26.77
N ASN A 10 24.04 19.97 -25.71
CA ASN A 10 23.68 19.52 -24.36
C ASN A 10 23.13 20.72 -23.55
N THR A 11 21.97 21.23 -23.96
CA THR A 11 21.24 22.22 -23.14
C THR A 11 20.57 21.54 -21.97
N PRO A 12 20.89 21.87 -20.71
CA PRO A 12 20.19 21.29 -19.57
C PRO A 12 18.73 21.71 -19.60
N ALA A 13 17.83 20.73 -19.48
CA ALA A 13 16.40 20.97 -19.38
C ALA A 13 16.09 21.85 -18.16
N ALA A 14 15.29 22.88 -18.38
CA ALA A 14 14.84 23.77 -17.31
C ALA A 14 14.12 22.98 -16.21
N PRO A 15 14.28 23.34 -14.91
CA PRO A 15 13.60 22.66 -13.82
C PRO A 15 12.08 22.79 -13.97
N VAL A 16 11.41 21.66 -14.06
CA VAL A 16 9.94 21.59 -14.08
C VAL A 16 9.43 22.09 -12.72
N PRO A 17 8.56 23.10 -12.68
CA PRO A 17 8.01 23.59 -11.42
C PRO A 17 7.25 22.45 -10.68
N PRO A 18 7.30 22.39 -9.34
CA PRO A 18 6.58 21.38 -8.58
C PRO A 18 5.08 21.59 -8.79
N THR A 19 4.47 20.72 -9.59
CA THR A 19 3.02 20.65 -9.68
C THR A 19 2.51 20.05 -8.37
N THR A 20 1.93 20.89 -7.53
CA THR A 20 1.16 20.46 -6.36
C THR A 20 0.09 19.47 -6.88
N PRO A 21 0.04 18.23 -6.37
CA PRO A 21 -1.02 17.33 -6.76
C PRO A 21 -2.37 17.98 -6.41
N PRO A 22 -3.41 17.80 -7.22
CA PRO A 22 -4.72 18.32 -6.88
C PRO A 22 -5.10 17.72 -5.52
N VAL A 23 -5.30 18.59 -4.54
CA VAL A 23 -5.96 18.23 -3.28
C VAL A 23 -7.31 17.70 -3.70
N ALA A 24 -7.53 16.39 -3.54
CA ALA A 24 -8.82 15.80 -3.80
C ALA A 24 -9.85 16.62 -3.01
N ALA A 25 -10.81 17.19 -3.71
CA ALA A 25 -11.95 17.83 -3.09
C ALA A 25 -12.55 16.84 -2.07
N PRO A 26 -13.14 17.28 -0.96
CA PRO A 26 -13.78 16.40 0.01
C PRO A 26 -14.95 15.70 -0.69
N GLY A 27 -14.68 14.57 -1.31
CA GLY A 27 -15.58 13.78 -2.15
C GLY A 27 -15.56 12.35 -1.67
N THR A 28 -16.61 11.92 -1.09
CA THR A 28 -17.30 10.61 -1.03
C THR A 28 -16.49 9.30 -0.93
N GLY A 29 -15.16 9.29 -0.74
CA GLY A 29 -14.39 8.07 -0.58
C GLY A 29 -13.09 8.29 0.21
N ALA A 30 -12.63 7.26 0.93
CA ALA A 30 -11.37 7.28 1.66
C ALA A 30 -10.18 7.55 0.74
N ARG A 31 -9.16 8.27 1.25
CA ARG A 31 -7.83 8.28 0.64
C ARG A 31 -7.21 6.91 0.78
N ILE A 32 -6.88 6.27 -0.32
CA ILE A 32 -6.22 4.97 -0.32
C ILE A 32 -4.72 5.19 -0.55
N ILE A 33 -3.90 4.77 0.41
CA ILE A 33 -2.44 4.89 0.37
C ILE A 33 -1.85 3.49 0.39
N ALA A 34 -1.12 3.10 -0.65
CA ALA A 34 -0.37 1.85 -0.64
C ALA A 34 0.99 2.06 0.03
N VAL A 35 1.30 1.23 1.02
CA VAL A 35 2.62 1.15 1.66
C VAL A 35 3.32 -0.08 1.12
N THR A 36 4.37 0.14 0.35
CA THR A 36 5.09 -0.92 -0.37
C THR A 36 6.61 -0.77 -0.24
N SER A 37 7.36 -1.73 -0.74
CA SER A 37 8.85 -1.68 -0.76
C SER A 37 9.42 -2.56 -1.86
N GLY A 38 10.63 -2.26 -2.30
CA GLY A 38 11.37 -3.14 -3.22
C GLY A 38 11.87 -4.42 -2.53
N LYS A 39 12.14 -4.39 -1.21
CA LYS A 39 12.75 -5.48 -0.43
C LYS A 39 11.90 -5.84 0.78
N GLY A 40 11.90 -7.11 1.18
CA GLY A 40 11.33 -7.57 2.45
C GLY A 40 12.11 -7.08 3.68
N GLY A 41 11.44 -7.02 4.83
CA GLY A 41 12.09 -6.70 6.11
C GLY A 41 12.45 -5.23 6.35
N VAL A 42 12.07 -4.30 5.47
CA VAL A 42 12.36 -2.86 5.63
C VAL A 42 11.41 -2.13 6.59
N GLY A 43 10.43 -2.83 7.18
CA GLY A 43 9.54 -2.26 8.19
C GLY A 43 8.25 -1.64 7.64
N LYS A 44 7.73 -2.09 6.50
CA LYS A 44 6.46 -1.61 5.93
C LYS A 44 5.31 -1.62 6.94
N THR A 45 5.06 -2.79 7.52
CA THR A 45 3.99 -3.00 8.51
C THR A 45 4.16 -2.10 9.74
N PHE A 46 5.40 -1.91 10.21
CA PHE A 46 5.70 -0.98 11.28
C PHE A 46 5.37 0.47 10.90
N VAL A 47 5.75 0.90 9.70
CA VAL A 47 5.44 2.24 9.18
C VAL A 47 3.93 2.40 9.00
N SER A 48 3.22 1.40 8.45
CA SER A 48 1.77 1.40 8.28
C SER A 48 1.04 1.59 9.60
N ALA A 49 1.40 0.80 10.63
CA ALA A 49 0.79 0.86 11.96
C ALA A 49 1.00 2.22 12.64
N ASN A 50 2.23 2.74 12.61
CA ASN A 50 2.55 4.04 13.22
C ASN A 50 1.91 5.21 12.48
N LEU A 51 1.86 5.17 11.16
CA LEU A 51 1.16 6.16 10.35
C LEU A 51 -0.34 6.15 10.66
N ALA A 52 -0.95 4.96 10.74
CA ALA A 52 -2.35 4.81 11.11
C ALA A 52 -2.64 5.42 12.49
N ALA A 53 -1.84 5.09 13.50
CA ALA A 53 -1.99 5.64 14.85
C ALA A 53 -1.80 7.16 14.87
N ALA A 54 -0.85 7.71 14.09
CA ALA A 54 -0.62 9.15 14.00
C ALA A 54 -1.79 9.89 13.33
N LEU A 55 -2.37 9.33 12.28
CA LEU A 55 -3.54 9.88 11.59
C LEU A 55 -4.79 9.82 12.48
N THR A 56 -4.99 8.70 13.20
CA THR A 56 -6.10 8.55 14.14
C THR A 56 -6.03 9.56 15.27
N ARG A 57 -4.84 9.85 15.82
CA ARG A 57 -4.65 10.91 16.81
C ARG A 57 -4.99 12.31 16.27
N ARG A 58 -5.01 12.50 14.97
CA ARG A 58 -5.47 13.72 14.29
C ARG A 58 -6.98 13.72 13.98
N GLY A 59 -7.73 12.77 14.52
CA GLY A 59 -9.19 12.67 14.37
C GLY A 59 -9.66 11.98 13.08
N GLN A 60 -8.76 11.34 12.31
CA GLN A 60 -9.15 10.62 11.11
C GLN A 60 -9.58 9.19 11.43
N ARG A 61 -10.60 8.70 10.74
CA ARG A 61 -11.00 7.29 10.76
C ARG A 61 -10.08 6.52 9.83
N VAL A 62 -9.21 5.69 10.39
CA VAL A 62 -8.17 4.99 9.63
C VAL A 62 -8.40 3.49 9.66
N LEU A 63 -8.27 2.85 8.51
CA LEU A 63 -8.19 1.39 8.37
C LEU A 63 -6.83 1.01 7.79
N VAL A 64 -6.20 0.01 8.38
CA VAL A 64 -5.08 -0.71 7.78
C VAL A 64 -5.60 -2.03 7.22
N LEU A 65 -5.49 -2.22 5.92
CA LEU A 65 -5.81 -3.47 5.24
C LEU A 65 -4.49 -4.20 4.95
N ASP A 66 -4.33 -5.38 5.54
CA ASP A 66 -3.25 -6.28 5.19
C ASP A 66 -3.49 -6.83 3.78
N ALA A 67 -2.72 -6.35 2.82
CA ALA A 67 -2.76 -6.72 1.42
C ALA A 67 -1.59 -7.64 1.03
N ASP A 68 -0.81 -8.14 2.01
CA ASP A 68 0.17 -9.21 1.82
C ASP A 68 -0.55 -10.56 1.84
N LEU A 69 -1.04 -10.97 0.68
CA LEU A 69 -1.85 -12.17 0.53
C LEU A 69 -1.08 -13.49 0.83
N GLY A 70 0.21 -13.42 1.08
CA GLY A 70 1.07 -14.57 1.36
C GLY A 70 1.43 -14.78 2.82
N LEU A 71 1.58 -13.71 3.59
CA LEU A 71 2.06 -13.74 4.99
C LEU A 71 1.41 -12.61 5.79
N ALA A 72 0.32 -12.92 6.48
CA ALA A 72 -0.29 -11.98 7.42
C ALA A 72 0.69 -11.71 8.59
N ASN A 73 1.24 -10.50 8.67
CA ASN A 73 2.18 -10.10 9.71
C ASN A 73 1.64 -8.99 10.62
N LEU A 74 0.50 -8.42 10.28
CA LEU A 74 -0.04 -7.27 10.99
C LEU A 74 -0.51 -7.63 12.42
N ASP A 75 -1.05 -8.83 12.61
CA ASP A 75 -1.47 -9.38 13.90
C ASP A 75 -0.29 -9.54 14.87
N VAL A 76 0.85 -10.00 14.35
CA VAL A 76 2.09 -10.17 15.13
C VAL A 76 2.64 -8.82 15.57
N VAL A 77 2.77 -7.85 14.65
CA VAL A 77 3.30 -6.50 14.92
C VAL A 77 2.42 -5.74 15.93
N LEU A 78 1.09 -5.91 15.85
CA LEU A 78 0.14 -5.22 16.71
C LEU A 78 -0.20 -5.99 17.99
N THR A 79 0.38 -7.17 18.20
CA THR A 79 0.07 -8.06 19.34
C THR A 79 -1.45 -8.26 19.47
N LEU A 80 -2.11 -8.47 18.35
CA LEU A 80 -3.55 -8.71 18.34
C LEU A 80 -3.84 -10.11 18.87
N PRO A 81 -4.96 -10.31 19.59
CA PRO A 81 -5.35 -11.64 20.05
C PRO A 81 -5.51 -12.58 18.84
N PRO A 82 -5.06 -13.84 18.95
CA PRO A 82 -5.25 -14.81 17.89
C PRO A 82 -6.76 -14.86 17.55
N LYS A 83 -7.06 -14.97 16.24
CA LYS A 83 -8.44 -15.08 15.76
C LYS A 83 -9.14 -16.21 16.52
N THR A 84 -9.93 -15.88 17.52
CA THR A 84 -10.92 -16.79 18.06
C THR A 84 -12.00 -16.89 17.00
N THR A 85 -11.92 -17.95 16.19
CA THR A 85 -13.05 -18.37 15.37
C THR A 85 -14.20 -18.56 16.35
N ARG A 86 -15.20 -17.67 16.34
CA ARG A 86 -16.39 -17.87 17.17
C ARG A 86 -16.94 -19.25 16.84
N PRO A 87 -17.18 -20.13 17.83
CA PRO A 87 -17.78 -21.44 17.57
C PRO A 87 -19.09 -21.24 16.82
N GLY A 88 -19.21 -21.80 15.61
CA GLY A 88 -20.44 -21.72 14.79
C GLY A 88 -20.36 -20.79 13.57
N VAL A 89 -19.29 -20.05 13.34
CA VAL A 89 -19.10 -19.27 12.11
C VAL A 89 -18.26 -20.07 11.14
N CYS A 90 -18.87 -20.56 10.06
CA CYS A 90 -18.15 -21.21 8.98
C CYS A 90 -17.19 -20.21 8.32
N PRO A 91 -15.94 -20.62 7.99
CA PRO A 91 -15.03 -19.79 7.21
C PRO A 91 -15.71 -19.32 5.92
N GLY A 92 -15.72 -18.02 5.65
CA GLY A 92 -16.27 -17.45 4.42
C GLY A 92 -17.70 -16.90 4.48
N LYS A 93 -18.41 -16.95 5.63
CA LYS A 93 -19.78 -16.40 5.78
C LYS A 93 -19.92 -15.28 6.79
N ALA A 94 -18.86 -14.89 7.49
CA ALA A 94 -18.93 -13.76 8.42
C ALA A 94 -19.05 -12.44 7.65
N PRO A 95 -19.91 -11.52 8.08
CA PRO A 95 -19.95 -10.15 7.53
C PRO A 95 -18.55 -9.52 7.63
N LEU A 96 -18.16 -8.77 6.61
CA LEU A 96 -16.85 -8.06 6.57
C LEU A 96 -16.60 -7.23 7.84
N GLN A 97 -17.66 -6.72 8.46
CA GLN A 97 -17.59 -5.93 9.69
C GLN A 97 -17.07 -6.73 10.90
N ASP A 98 -17.36 -8.02 10.95
CA ASP A 98 -16.90 -8.89 12.05
C ASP A 98 -15.41 -9.27 11.91
N ALA A 99 -14.85 -9.04 10.72
CA ALA A 99 -13.43 -9.25 10.43
C ALA A 99 -12.56 -8.03 10.78
N ILE A 100 -13.17 -6.87 11.02
CA ILE A 100 -12.45 -5.64 11.37
C ILE A 100 -12.16 -5.64 12.88
N ILE A 101 -10.89 -5.46 13.22
CA ILE A 101 -10.38 -5.45 14.61
C ILE A 101 -9.94 -4.03 14.94
N GLN A 102 -10.19 -3.57 16.17
CA GLN A 102 -9.62 -2.33 16.69
C GLN A 102 -8.23 -2.59 17.23
N ALA A 103 -7.23 -1.85 16.70
CA ALA A 103 -5.85 -1.94 17.13
C ALA A 103 -5.53 -0.99 18.29
N PRO A 104 -4.47 -1.28 19.07
CA PRO A 104 -3.87 -0.31 19.96
C PRO A 104 -3.51 0.98 19.19
N GLY A 105 -3.96 2.14 19.66
CA GLY A 105 -3.82 3.41 18.92
C GLY A 105 -5.08 3.88 18.22
N GLY A 106 -6.19 3.12 18.30
CA GLY A 106 -7.54 3.55 17.93
C GLY A 106 -7.88 3.45 16.44
N PHE A 107 -7.02 2.89 15.61
CA PHE A 107 -7.33 2.61 14.20
C PHE A 107 -7.89 1.20 14.02
N SER A 108 -8.57 0.99 12.90
CA SER A 108 -9.12 -0.32 12.52
C SER A 108 -8.13 -1.13 11.69
N VAL A 109 -8.20 -2.44 11.80
CA VAL A 109 -7.38 -3.39 11.03
C VAL A 109 -8.26 -4.44 10.39
N LEU A 110 -8.01 -4.73 9.13
CA LEU A 110 -8.57 -5.88 8.41
C LEU A 110 -7.41 -6.78 7.96
N LEU A 111 -7.34 -7.97 8.57
CA LEU A 111 -6.24 -8.91 8.30
C LEU A 111 -6.50 -9.71 7.03
N ALA A 112 -5.43 -9.98 6.25
CA ALA A 112 -5.47 -10.95 5.16
C ALA A 112 -5.93 -12.31 5.68
N GLY A 113 -6.75 -13.00 4.90
CA GLY A 113 -7.30 -14.30 5.31
C GLY A 113 -8.47 -14.24 6.30
N SER A 114 -8.94 -13.05 6.73
CA SER A 114 -10.16 -12.91 7.51
C SER A 114 -11.42 -13.12 6.65
N GLY A 115 -11.61 -14.37 6.17
CA GLY A 115 -12.71 -14.74 5.26
C GLY A 115 -12.38 -14.65 3.77
N MET A 116 -11.13 -14.32 3.41
CA MET A 116 -10.63 -14.41 2.05
C MET A 116 -9.80 -15.68 1.89
N VAL A 117 -10.00 -16.40 0.78
CA VAL A 117 -9.32 -17.64 0.44
C VAL A 117 -7.82 -17.41 0.28
N GLU A 118 -7.02 -18.44 0.50
CA GLU A 118 -5.55 -18.50 0.31
C GLU A 118 -5.14 -18.04 -1.11
N TYR A 119 -4.67 -16.79 -1.24
CA TYR A 119 -4.45 -16.13 -2.53
C TYR A 119 -2.98 -16.11 -2.94
N SER A 120 -2.43 -17.27 -3.20
CA SER A 120 -1.08 -17.35 -3.82
C SER A 120 -1.04 -16.85 -5.27
N ARG A 121 -2.22 -16.65 -5.91
CA ARG A 121 -2.34 -16.19 -7.30
C ARG A 121 -3.44 -15.16 -7.46
N LEU A 122 -3.18 -14.14 -8.27
CA LEU A 122 -4.11 -13.07 -8.58
C LEU A 122 -5.09 -13.51 -9.70
N THR A 123 -6.07 -14.35 -9.36
CA THR A 123 -7.13 -14.74 -10.31
C THR A 123 -8.16 -13.60 -10.48
N PRO A 124 -8.99 -13.61 -11.54
CA PRO A 124 -10.07 -12.65 -11.69
C PRO A 124 -11.04 -12.61 -10.50
N GLU A 125 -11.32 -13.76 -9.89
CA GLU A 125 -12.19 -13.89 -8.73
C GLU A 125 -11.59 -13.19 -7.52
N VAL A 126 -10.29 -13.38 -7.27
CA VAL A 126 -9.53 -12.73 -6.20
C VAL A 126 -9.54 -11.22 -6.39
N ARG A 127 -9.29 -10.73 -7.60
CA ARG A 127 -9.38 -9.29 -7.93
C ARG A 127 -10.75 -8.72 -7.60
N ASN A 128 -11.81 -9.39 -8.04
CA ASN A 128 -13.17 -8.95 -7.80
C ASN A 128 -13.53 -8.94 -6.31
N GLN A 129 -13.11 -9.95 -5.56
CA GLN A 129 -13.32 -9.99 -4.11
C GLN A 129 -12.59 -8.84 -3.41
N PHE A 130 -11.34 -8.58 -3.78
CA PHE A 130 -10.56 -7.48 -3.20
C PHE A 130 -11.21 -6.12 -3.52
N LEU A 131 -11.67 -5.91 -4.75
CA LEU A 131 -12.40 -4.71 -5.15
C LEU A 131 -13.69 -4.53 -4.35
N ASN A 132 -14.47 -5.60 -4.14
CA ASN A 132 -15.68 -5.56 -3.34
C ASN A 132 -15.38 -5.17 -1.87
N VAL A 133 -14.29 -5.69 -1.30
CA VAL A 133 -13.84 -5.30 0.03
C VAL A 133 -13.51 -3.81 0.08
N ILE A 134 -12.69 -3.32 -0.84
CA ILE A 134 -12.32 -1.90 -0.92
C ILE A 134 -13.57 -1.02 -1.04
N GLN A 135 -14.51 -1.36 -1.92
CA GLN A 135 -15.75 -0.60 -2.10
C GLN A 135 -16.62 -0.59 -0.84
N ALA A 136 -16.66 -1.69 -0.10
CA ALA A 136 -17.45 -1.79 1.13
C ALA A 136 -16.85 -1.03 2.32
N ILE A 137 -15.52 -0.87 2.37
CA ILE A 137 -14.84 -0.20 3.48
C ILE A 137 -14.62 1.30 3.27
N THR A 138 -14.32 1.74 2.03
CA THR A 138 -13.98 3.14 1.74
C THR A 138 -15.00 4.18 2.24
N PRO A 139 -16.33 3.96 2.23
CA PRO A 139 -17.28 4.95 2.73
C PRO A 139 -17.22 5.15 4.26
N LYS A 140 -16.61 4.23 4.99
CA LYS A 140 -16.59 4.23 6.46
C LYS A 140 -15.35 4.89 7.05
N TYR A 141 -14.32 5.12 6.25
CA TYR A 141 -13.00 5.62 6.65
C TYR A 141 -12.61 6.86 5.87
N ASP A 142 -11.75 7.67 6.46
CA ASP A 142 -11.16 8.84 5.81
C ASP A 142 -9.85 8.45 5.11
N VAL A 143 -9.12 7.48 5.69
CA VAL A 143 -7.88 6.93 5.12
C VAL A 143 -7.89 5.41 5.20
N VAL A 144 -7.50 4.76 4.10
CA VAL A 144 -7.21 3.32 4.04
C VAL A 144 -5.75 3.13 3.66
N LEU A 145 -4.98 2.48 4.54
CA LEU A 145 -3.60 2.08 4.26
C LEU A 145 -3.60 0.63 3.76
N LEU A 146 -3.08 0.40 2.57
CA LEU A 146 -2.86 -0.95 2.04
C LEU A 146 -1.42 -1.35 2.40
N ASP A 147 -1.23 -2.21 3.40
CA ASP A 147 0.07 -2.79 3.74
C ASP A 147 0.35 -3.96 2.81
N THR A 148 1.18 -3.73 1.79
CA THR A 148 1.40 -4.71 0.71
C THR A 148 2.61 -5.60 0.99
N GLY A 149 2.71 -6.71 0.28
CA GLY A 149 3.94 -7.49 0.19
C GLY A 149 5.11 -6.67 -0.37
N ALA A 150 6.30 -7.26 -0.33
CA ALA A 150 7.50 -6.66 -0.91
C ALA A 150 7.64 -6.99 -2.39
N GLY A 151 8.38 -6.16 -3.12
CA GLY A 151 8.74 -6.40 -4.51
C GLY A 151 7.71 -5.88 -5.52
N ILE A 152 7.69 -6.54 -6.68
CA ILE A 152 6.93 -6.11 -7.86
C ILE A 152 6.07 -7.24 -8.43
N SER A 153 5.59 -8.16 -7.59
CA SER A 153 4.68 -9.22 -8.02
C SER A 153 3.35 -8.64 -8.51
N ASP A 154 2.62 -9.42 -9.31
CA ASP A 154 1.31 -9.00 -9.84
C ASP A 154 0.33 -8.63 -8.73
N VAL A 155 0.37 -9.31 -7.59
CA VAL A 155 -0.45 -9.02 -6.40
C VAL A 155 -0.12 -7.65 -5.83
N VAL A 156 1.18 -7.36 -5.66
CA VAL A 156 1.65 -6.06 -5.14
C VAL A 156 1.27 -4.94 -6.12
N LEU A 157 1.56 -5.12 -7.40
CA LEU A 157 1.23 -4.14 -8.43
C LEU A 157 -0.28 -3.89 -8.53
N PHE A 158 -1.09 -4.93 -8.40
CA PHE A 158 -2.55 -4.78 -8.35
C PHE A 158 -2.98 -3.99 -7.12
N SER A 159 -2.51 -4.35 -5.92
CA SER A 159 -2.84 -3.62 -4.68
C SER A 159 -2.44 -2.15 -4.77
N VAL A 160 -1.24 -1.86 -5.28
CA VAL A 160 -0.77 -0.49 -5.50
C VAL A 160 -1.63 0.24 -6.53
N SER A 161 -2.14 -0.45 -7.56
CA SER A 161 -2.98 0.19 -8.60
C SER A 161 -4.30 0.76 -8.05
N LEU A 162 -4.79 0.23 -6.93
CA LEU A 162 -6.02 0.69 -6.28
C LEU A 162 -5.83 1.94 -5.42
N ALA A 163 -4.59 2.26 -5.08
CA ALA A 163 -4.27 3.40 -4.23
C ALA A 163 -4.19 4.71 -5.03
N SER A 164 -4.63 5.81 -4.44
CA SER A 164 -4.42 7.15 -4.98
C SER A 164 -2.99 7.66 -4.74
N GLU A 165 -2.35 7.20 -3.66
CA GLU A 165 -1.01 7.58 -3.24
C GLU A 165 -0.15 6.34 -2.96
N VAL A 166 1.16 6.46 -3.18
CA VAL A 166 2.12 5.38 -2.93
C VAL A 166 3.20 5.88 -1.99
N LEU A 167 3.45 5.10 -0.93
CA LEU A 167 4.52 5.29 0.02
C LEU A 167 5.47 4.10 -0.08
N ILE A 168 6.71 4.34 -0.53
CA ILE A 168 7.75 3.31 -0.58
C ILE A 168 8.59 3.40 0.69
N VAL A 169 8.71 2.27 1.37
CA VAL A 169 9.59 2.13 2.55
C VAL A 169 10.90 1.48 2.11
N ALA A 170 12.01 2.09 2.49
CA ALA A 170 13.36 1.58 2.27
C ALA A 170 14.20 1.76 3.54
N THR A 171 15.30 1.02 3.66
CA THR A 171 16.35 1.27 4.65
C THR A 171 17.52 2.00 3.98
N PRO A 172 18.44 2.61 4.75
CA PRO A 172 19.61 3.30 4.16
C PRO A 172 20.62 2.36 3.50
N GLU A 173 20.40 1.06 3.54
CA GLU A 173 21.25 0.07 2.90
C GLU A 173 21.24 0.21 1.36
N PRO A 174 22.40 0.13 0.69
CA PRO A 174 22.49 0.26 -0.76
C PRO A 174 21.58 -0.70 -1.54
N THR A 175 21.47 -1.95 -1.07
CA THR A 175 20.59 -2.95 -1.68
C THR A 175 19.11 -2.56 -1.58
N SER A 176 18.68 -2.07 -0.41
CA SER A 176 17.31 -1.60 -0.21
C SER A 176 16.96 -0.41 -1.08
N LEU A 177 17.89 0.53 -1.25
CA LEU A 177 17.71 1.69 -2.12
C LEU A 177 17.65 1.29 -3.60
N THR A 178 18.48 0.32 -4.02
CA THR A 178 18.44 -0.24 -5.39
C THR A 178 17.10 -0.91 -5.68
N ASP A 179 16.60 -1.73 -4.74
CA ASP A 179 15.31 -2.40 -4.88
C ASP A 179 14.14 -1.41 -4.87
N ALA A 180 14.23 -0.37 -4.02
CA ALA A 180 13.24 0.71 -4.01
C ALA A 180 13.21 1.48 -5.34
N TYR A 181 14.39 1.78 -5.91
CA TYR A 181 14.49 2.40 -7.23
C TYR A 181 13.86 1.52 -8.33
N ALA A 182 14.13 0.21 -8.31
CA ALA A 182 13.53 -0.73 -9.26
C ALA A 182 12.00 -0.74 -9.15
N ALA A 183 11.46 -0.75 -7.93
CA ALA A 183 10.02 -0.67 -7.69
C ALA A 183 9.42 0.66 -8.22
N ILE A 184 10.05 1.79 -7.94
CA ILE A 184 9.63 3.10 -8.45
C ILE A 184 9.60 3.10 -9.97
N LYS A 185 10.65 2.59 -10.61
CA LYS A 185 10.75 2.51 -12.07
C LYS A 185 9.61 1.70 -12.67
N VAL A 186 9.29 0.53 -12.09
CA VAL A 186 8.17 -0.30 -12.55
C VAL A 186 6.84 0.43 -12.40
N LEU A 187 6.58 1.06 -11.25
CA LEU A 187 5.36 1.83 -11.00
C LEU A 187 5.22 3.01 -11.97
N ALA A 188 6.30 3.71 -12.25
CA ALA A 188 6.30 4.81 -13.21
C ALA A 188 6.01 4.33 -14.64
N MET A 189 6.62 3.23 -15.07
CA MET A 189 6.47 2.70 -16.44
C MET A 189 5.12 2.00 -16.66
N GLN A 190 4.70 1.13 -15.74
CA GLN A 190 3.50 0.30 -15.91
C GLN A 190 2.22 0.99 -15.48
N GLN A 191 2.26 1.78 -14.40
CA GLN A 191 1.09 2.44 -13.84
C GLN A 191 1.06 3.95 -14.05
N LYS A 192 2.05 4.50 -14.78
CA LYS A 192 2.20 5.94 -15.07
C LYS A 192 2.18 6.79 -13.79
N ARG A 193 2.68 6.24 -12.66
CA ARG A 193 2.76 6.94 -11.38
C ARG A 193 3.85 8.01 -11.44
N GLN A 194 3.44 9.28 -11.36
CA GLN A 194 4.36 10.42 -11.39
C GLN A 194 4.81 10.84 -9.99
N HIS A 195 4.00 10.57 -8.97
CA HIS A 195 4.26 10.96 -7.60
C HIS A 195 4.30 9.75 -6.69
N VAL A 196 5.49 9.44 -6.19
CA VAL A 196 5.74 8.40 -5.20
C VAL A 196 6.48 9.05 -4.04
N ARG A 197 6.00 8.84 -2.82
CA ARG A 197 6.71 9.27 -1.61
C ARG A 197 7.58 8.14 -1.10
N MET A 198 8.69 8.50 -0.46
CA MET A 198 9.61 7.54 0.14
C MET A 198 9.80 7.85 1.63
N VAL A 199 9.87 6.80 2.43
CA VAL A 199 10.30 6.84 3.83
C VAL A 199 11.55 5.98 3.96
N ILE A 200 12.59 6.54 4.53
CA ILE A 200 13.78 5.80 4.95
C ILE A 200 13.56 5.42 6.41
N ASN A 201 13.40 4.12 6.65
CA ASN A 201 13.24 3.52 7.97
C ASN A 201 14.57 2.96 8.44
N GLN A 202 14.93 3.24 9.69
CA GLN A 202 16.23 2.89 10.27
C GLN A 202 16.06 2.08 11.56
#